data_c273ff3250c515bd60a5c0fc2bafb40f
#
_entry.id   c273ff3250c515bd60a5c0fc2bafb40f
#
_cell.length_a   1.000
_cell.length_b   1.000
_cell.length_c   1.000
_cell.angle_alpha   90.00
_cell.angle_beta   90.00
_cell.angle_gamma   90.00
#
_symmetry.space_group_name_H-M   'P 1'
#
loop_
_entity.id
_entity.type
_entity.pdbx_description
1 polymer ?
#
loop_
_entity_poly.entity_id
_entity_poly.type
_entity_poly.pdbx_seq_one_letter_code
_entity_poly.pdbx_strand_id
1 'polypeptide(L)'
;MQIISSYGVELRKQNIQVRQTLEIYRSAVSYLIGIYVQVWEELAEIPDAKRRFNAAEHLVHTTKKNHACFDFDIRFPKMPSYLRRSAIQHALGTVSSYKTRLDLWEKTDGKSGKPKLVYENHAMPVFYRDVMYREGAEGKDEAYLKLYDGHDWKWSCVRLDHTDMEYLRKCWSGKKASAPTLEKRHRKYFLRFSYTEEVTLTKTPVKEQIICSVDLGINTDAVCTIMRADGTVLGRRFIDHPSEKDRMYRTLGRIRRFQREHGSAQTQGRWAYTKRLNTELGKKTAGAIVRYAEENHADVIVFEYLEMQGKISGKKKQKLHLWRKRDIQKCCEHQAHRKGMRVSRICAWNTSRLAYDGSGAVTRDWENHSLCTFQTGKRYNCDLSASYNIGARYFIRELLKPLPVTERSLLEAKVPPVKRRTSCVYADLRKLHSEMELLKAA
;
A
#
# COMPACT_ATOMS: atom_id res chain seq x y z
N MET A 1 5.48 -13.66 -10.06
CA MET A 1 5.59 -12.19 -9.93
C MET A 1 6.63 -11.84 -8.89
N GLN A 2 7.26 -10.66 -9.00
CA GLN A 2 8.20 -10.20 -7.97
C GLN A 2 7.48 -9.37 -6.92
N ILE A 3 7.77 -9.66 -5.65
CA ILE A 3 7.28 -8.90 -4.50
C ILE A 3 8.47 -8.33 -3.75
N ILE A 4 8.41 -7.04 -3.43
CA ILE A 4 9.44 -6.37 -2.66
C ILE A 4 8.89 -6.08 -1.27
N SER A 5 9.55 -6.63 -0.26
CA SER A 5 9.29 -6.35 1.14
C SER A 5 10.44 -5.57 1.74
N SER A 6 10.19 -4.60 2.59
CA SER A 6 11.26 -3.83 3.22
C SER A 6 11.09 -3.74 4.73
N TYR A 7 12.20 -3.82 5.45
CA TYR A 7 12.27 -3.69 6.89
C TYR A 7 13.34 -2.67 7.29
N GLY A 8 13.03 -1.81 8.25
CA GLY A 8 13.95 -0.79 8.76
C GLY A 8 14.50 -1.19 10.12
N VAL A 9 15.82 -1.39 10.20
CA VAL A 9 16.56 -1.68 11.42
C VAL A 9 17.00 -0.39 12.07
N GLU A 10 16.68 -0.17 13.35
CA GLU A 10 17.04 1.04 14.08
C GLU A 10 18.57 1.07 14.35
N LEU A 11 19.19 2.21 14.11
CA LEU A 11 20.57 2.49 14.54
C LEU A 11 20.58 2.86 16.02
N ARG A 12 21.24 2.04 16.84
CA ARG A 12 21.46 2.30 18.27
C ARG A 12 22.57 3.35 18.43
N LYS A 13 22.37 4.32 19.29
CA LYS A 13 23.18 5.50 19.50
C LYS A 13 23.17 6.48 18.31
N GLN A 14 22.85 7.72 18.62
CA GLN A 14 22.92 8.81 17.62
C GLN A 14 24.40 9.07 17.28
N ASN A 15 24.77 8.76 16.06
CA ASN A 15 26.10 9.07 15.53
C ASN A 15 25.99 10.38 14.75
N ILE A 16 26.83 11.37 15.11
CA ILE A 16 26.89 12.67 14.43
C ILE A 16 27.23 12.51 12.94
N GLN A 17 28.09 11.56 12.59
CA GLN A 17 28.48 11.28 11.21
C GLN A 17 27.28 10.78 10.35
N VAL A 18 26.37 9.99 10.94
CA VAL A 18 25.12 9.57 10.28
C VAL A 18 24.27 10.79 9.91
N ARG A 19 24.17 11.75 10.85
CA ARG A 19 23.45 13.00 10.61
C ARG A 19 24.11 13.83 9.52
N GLN A 20 25.41 14.05 9.61
CA GLN A 20 26.18 14.82 8.63
C GLN A 20 26.11 14.19 7.23
N THR A 21 26.22 12.87 7.14
CA THR A 21 26.08 12.14 5.88
C THR A 21 24.72 12.35 5.23
N LEU A 22 23.65 12.32 6.04
CA LEU A 22 22.29 12.55 5.53
C LEU A 22 22.08 14.01 5.10
N GLU A 23 22.62 14.95 5.85
CA GLU A 23 22.52 16.39 5.56
C GLU A 23 23.27 16.75 4.27
N ILE A 24 24.53 16.29 4.11
CA ILE A 24 25.31 16.55 2.88
C ILE A 24 24.67 15.87 1.66
N TYR A 25 24.12 14.64 1.79
CA TYR A 25 23.41 13.98 0.74
C TYR A 25 22.17 14.76 0.28
N ARG A 26 21.38 15.24 1.23
CA ARG A 26 20.17 16.04 0.93
C ARG A 26 20.51 17.38 0.29
N SER A 27 21.55 18.02 0.75
CA SER A 27 22.07 19.24 0.12
C SER A 27 22.49 18.98 -1.33
N ALA A 28 23.19 17.87 -1.58
CA ALA A 28 23.57 17.46 -2.93
C ALA A 28 22.35 17.19 -3.83
N VAL A 29 21.33 16.46 -3.35
CA VAL A 29 20.09 16.21 -4.07
C VAL A 29 19.36 17.53 -4.38
N SER A 30 19.24 18.43 -3.40
CA SER A 30 18.57 19.71 -3.60
C SER A 30 19.30 20.59 -4.63
N TYR A 31 20.63 20.59 -4.61
CA TYR A 31 21.44 21.28 -5.61
C TYR A 31 21.24 20.73 -7.02
N LEU A 32 21.27 19.40 -7.16
CA LEU A 32 21.02 18.70 -8.42
C LEU A 32 19.60 18.94 -8.98
N ILE A 33 18.58 19.00 -8.11
CA ILE A 33 17.21 19.35 -8.51
C ILE A 33 17.21 20.75 -9.13
N GLY A 34 17.91 21.72 -8.52
CA GLY A 34 18.05 23.08 -9.05
C GLY A 34 18.69 23.14 -10.44
N ILE A 35 19.69 22.31 -10.68
CA ILE A 35 20.34 22.19 -12.00
C ILE A 35 19.37 21.53 -13.00
N TYR A 36 18.88 20.34 -12.68
CA TYR A 36 18.11 19.54 -13.63
C TYR A 36 16.75 20.13 -14.00
N VAL A 37 16.16 20.97 -13.16
CA VAL A 37 14.94 21.69 -13.56
C VAL A 37 15.19 22.72 -14.67
N GLN A 38 16.40 23.30 -14.71
CA GLN A 38 16.80 24.29 -15.72
C GLN A 38 17.09 23.63 -17.09
N VAL A 39 17.76 22.48 -17.07
CA VAL A 39 18.19 21.74 -18.28
C VAL A 39 17.24 20.57 -18.61
N TRP A 40 16.03 20.57 -18.05
CA TRP A 40 15.14 19.41 -18.18
C TRP A 40 14.71 19.13 -19.61
N GLU A 41 14.45 20.16 -20.39
CA GLU A 41 13.96 20.00 -21.77
C GLU A 41 14.98 19.22 -22.62
N GLU A 42 16.27 19.56 -22.51
CA GLU A 42 17.36 18.84 -23.18
C GLU A 42 17.49 17.40 -22.70
N LEU A 43 17.38 17.18 -21.39
CA LEU A 43 17.46 15.84 -20.81
C LEU A 43 16.24 14.96 -21.17
N ALA A 44 15.06 15.54 -21.31
CA ALA A 44 13.83 14.85 -21.65
C ALA A 44 13.79 14.35 -23.11
N GLU A 45 14.50 15.03 -24.03
CA GLU A 45 14.67 14.60 -25.42
C GLU A 45 15.42 13.27 -25.56
N ILE A 46 16.19 12.86 -24.53
CA ILE A 46 16.91 11.59 -24.53
C ILE A 46 15.95 10.48 -24.09
N PRO A 47 15.47 9.61 -24.99
CA PRO A 47 14.45 8.61 -24.63
C PRO A 47 14.98 7.49 -23.73
N ASP A 48 16.24 7.09 -23.90
CA ASP A 48 16.87 6.04 -23.10
C ASP A 48 17.27 6.54 -21.71
N ALA A 49 16.74 5.90 -20.67
CA ALA A 49 16.96 6.28 -19.28
C ALA A 49 18.44 6.24 -18.86
N LYS A 50 19.22 5.28 -19.37
CA LYS A 50 20.65 5.14 -19.05
C LYS A 50 21.47 6.25 -19.72
N ARG A 51 21.16 6.58 -20.98
CA ARG A 51 21.81 7.69 -21.71
C ARG A 51 21.46 9.02 -21.05
N ARG A 52 20.20 9.24 -20.66
CA ARG A 52 19.76 10.43 -19.92
C ARG A 52 20.50 10.57 -18.61
N PHE A 53 20.64 9.49 -17.85
CA PHE A 53 21.41 9.48 -16.61
C PHE A 53 22.87 9.86 -16.84
N ASN A 54 23.52 9.27 -17.85
CA ASN A 54 24.91 9.58 -18.19
C ASN A 54 25.08 11.05 -18.63
N ALA A 55 24.17 11.58 -19.44
CA ALA A 55 24.16 13.00 -19.81
C ALA A 55 24.05 13.89 -18.56
N ALA A 56 23.13 13.58 -17.65
CA ALA A 56 22.99 14.31 -16.40
C ALA A 56 24.24 14.21 -15.50
N GLU A 57 24.92 13.06 -15.45
CA GLU A 57 26.19 12.91 -14.72
C GLU A 57 27.31 13.75 -15.35
N HIS A 58 27.39 13.81 -16.68
CA HIS A 58 28.40 14.62 -17.40
C HIS A 58 28.27 16.13 -17.12
N LEU A 59 27.06 16.64 -16.91
CA LEU A 59 26.85 18.03 -16.56
C LEU A 59 27.46 18.44 -15.21
N VAL A 60 27.61 17.50 -14.29
CA VAL A 60 27.96 17.79 -12.88
C VAL A 60 29.24 17.11 -12.39
N HIS A 61 29.82 16.20 -13.18
CA HIS A 61 31.02 15.47 -12.78
C HIS A 61 32.17 15.67 -13.77
N THR A 62 33.25 16.25 -13.24
CA THR A 62 34.50 16.44 -14.02
C THR A 62 35.36 15.18 -14.03
N THR A 63 35.82 14.78 -15.18
CA THR A 63 36.77 13.69 -15.40
C THR A 63 37.89 14.15 -16.33
N LYS A 64 38.89 13.31 -16.55
CA LYS A 64 39.97 13.61 -17.52
C LYS A 64 39.46 13.88 -18.95
N LYS A 65 38.27 13.36 -19.30
CA LYS A 65 37.64 13.45 -20.63
C LYS A 65 36.43 14.34 -20.68
N ASN A 66 35.94 14.85 -19.54
CA ASN A 66 34.73 15.64 -19.43
C ASN A 66 34.93 16.77 -18.44
N HIS A 67 34.69 18.00 -18.87
CA HIS A 67 34.59 19.15 -17.97
C HIS A 67 33.10 19.39 -17.62
N ALA A 68 32.77 19.33 -16.34
CA ALA A 68 31.41 19.59 -15.89
C ALA A 68 31.01 21.05 -16.13
N CYS A 69 29.75 21.28 -16.52
CA CYS A 69 29.20 22.61 -16.69
C CYS A 69 28.83 23.27 -15.34
N PHE A 70 28.68 22.47 -14.28
CA PHE A 70 28.27 22.92 -12.97
C PHE A 70 29.27 22.49 -11.90
N ASP A 71 29.40 23.30 -10.84
CA ASP A 71 30.40 23.20 -9.78
C ASP A 71 30.09 22.15 -8.67
N PHE A 72 29.38 21.07 -9.02
CA PHE A 72 28.98 20.02 -8.06
C PHE A 72 30.18 19.42 -7.31
N ASP A 73 31.22 19.03 -8.04
CA ASP A 73 32.42 18.40 -7.43
C ASP A 73 33.18 19.36 -6.51
N ILE A 74 33.08 20.68 -6.74
CA ILE A 74 33.64 21.72 -5.90
C ILE A 74 32.82 21.87 -4.60
N ARG A 75 31.50 21.85 -4.72
CA ARG A 75 30.58 21.97 -3.57
C ARG A 75 30.53 20.74 -2.69
N PHE A 76 30.69 19.56 -3.30
CA PHE A 76 30.62 18.27 -2.59
C PHE A 76 31.90 17.45 -2.84
N PRO A 77 33.04 17.95 -2.32
CA PRO A 77 34.34 17.35 -2.59
C PRO A 77 34.40 15.93 -2.05
N LYS A 78 35.09 15.05 -2.79
CA LYS A 78 35.34 13.65 -2.42
C LYS A 78 34.05 12.81 -2.22
N MET A 79 32.89 13.28 -2.69
CA MET A 79 31.67 12.50 -2.56
C MET A 79 31.82 11.14 -3.28
N PRO A 80 31.56 10.00 -2.58
CA PRO A 80 31.68 8.69 -3.20
C PRO A 80 30.84 8.58 -4.47
N SER A 81 31.40 8.00 -5.54
CA SER A 81 30.76 7.92 -6.87
C SER A 81 29.36 7.31 -6.83
N TYR A 82 29.17 6.24 -6.05
CA TYR A 82 27.86 5.61 -5.92
C TYR A 82 26.85 6.50 -5.20
N LEU A 83 27.29 7.30 -4.21
CA LEU A 83 26.42 8.24 -3.51
C LEU A 83 26.04 9.41 -4.41
N ARG A 84 27.00 9.96 -5.19
CA ARG A 84 26.73 10.95 -6.21
C ARG A 84 25.70 10.44 -7.23
N ARG A 85 25.93 9.22 -7.77
CA ARG A 85 25.01 8.61 -8.73
C ARG A 85 23.62 8.37 -8.15
N SER A 86 23.52 7.97 -6.88
CA SER A 86 22.24 7.86 -6.18
C SER A 86 21.56 9.22 -6.06
N ALA A 87 22.29 10.29 -5.75
CA ALA A 87 21.74 11.65 -5.67
C ALA A 87 21.25 12.15 -7.03
N ILE A 88 22.02 11.90 -8.11
CA ILE A 88 21.61 12.22 -9.49
C ILE A 88 20.30 11.52 -9.86
N GLN A 89 20.20 10.22 -9.61
CA GLN A 89 19.01 9.44 -9.90
C GLN A 89 17.78 9.95 -9.12
N HIS A 90 17.98 10.30 -7.85
CA HIS A 90 16.92 10.87 -7.00
C HIS A 90 16.43 12.22 -7.54
N ALA A 91 17.37 13.11 -7.89
CA ALA A 91 17.05 14.43 -8.42
C ALA A 91 16.32 14.34 -9.78
N LEU A 92 16.79 13.51 -10.70
CA LEU A 92 16.13 13.26 -11.99
C LEU A 92 14.69 12.74 -11.80
N GLY A 93 14.49 11.77 -10.90
CA GLY A 93 13.16 11.24 -10.59
C GLY A 93 12.22 12.31 -10.03
N THR A 94 12.72 13.19 -9.17
CA THR A 94 11.97 14.31 -8.58
C THR A 94 11.55 15.33 -9.64
N VAL A 95 12.47 15.73 -10.51
CA VAL A 95 12.19 16.69 -11.59
C VAL A 95 11.23 16.10 -12.62
N SER A 96 11.46 14.86 -13.06
CA SER A 96 10.55 14.15 -13.98
C SER A 96 9.12 14.07 -13.43
N SER A 97 8.97 13.69 -12.17
CA SER A 97 7.65 13.64 -11.50
C SER A 97 7.00 15.03 -11.39
N TYR A 98 7.79 16.07 -11.13
CA TYR A 98 7.29 17.45 -11.08
C TYR A 98 6.79 17.91 -12.46
N LYS A 99 7.58 17.72 -13.52
CA LYS A 99 7.23 18.09 -14.89
C LYS A 99 5.98 17.36 -15.38
N THR A 100 5.89 16.03 -15.17
CA THR A 100 4.69 15.26 -15.49
C THR A 100 3.43 15.80 -14.78
N ARG A 101 3.54 16.17 -13.50
CA ARG A 101 2.41 16.76 -12.77
C ARG A 101 2.05 18.15 -13.28
N LEU A 102 3.04 18.93 -13.72
CA LEU A 102 2.83 20.26 -14.29
C LEU A 102 2.08 20.15 -15.62
N ASP A 103 2.51 19.27 -16.51
CA ASP A 103 1.85 19.00 -17.80
C ASP A 103 0.39 18.52 -17.62
N LEU A 104 0.16 17.65 -16.64
CA LEU A 104 -1.20 17.21 -16.31
C LEU A 104 -2.07 18.35 -15.78
N TRP A 105 -1.49 19.23 -14.96
CA TRP A 105 -2.18 20.39 -14.43
C TRP A 105 -2.56 21.38 -15.54
N GLU A 106 -1.68 21.64 -16.48
CA GLU A 106 -1.93 22.48 -17.65
C GLU A 106 -3.04 21.92 -18.54
N LYS A 107 -3.03 20.59 -18.79
CA LYS A 107 -4.09 19.90 -19.56
C LYS A 107 -5.46 19.87 -18.87
N THR A 108 -5.53 20.12 -17.56
CA THR A 108 -6.79 20.15 -16.79
C THR A 108 -7.31 21.56 -16.51
N ASP A 109 -6.85 22.57 -17.26
CA ASP A 109 -7.24 23.99 -17.13
C ASP A 109 -7.09 24.55 -15.70
N GLY A 110 -6.10 24.05 -14.95
CA GLY A 110 -5.79 24.60 -13.64
C GLY A 110 -6.86 24.41 -12.55
N LYS A 111 -7.77 23.43 -12.71
CA LYS A 111 -8.84 23.14 -11.72
C LYS A 111 -8.33 22.75 -10.32
N SER A 112 -7.06 22.39 -10.21
CA SER A 112 -6.38 22.12 -8.95
C SER A 112 -5.26 23.13 -8.70
N GLY A 113 -4.73 23.19 -7.46
CA GLY A 113 -3.57 24.04 -7.17
C GLY A 113 -2.35 23.68 -8.02
N LYS A 114 -1.61 24.68 -8.54
CA LYS A 114 -0.40 24.47 -9.34
C LYS A 114 0.60 23.58 -8.57
N PRO A 115 1.17 22.53 -9.19
CA PRO A 115 2.20 21.71 -8.57
C PRO A 115 3.40 22.55 -8.14
N LYS A 116 3.97 22.23 -6.97
CA LYS A 116 5.18 22.89 -6.48
C LYS A 116 6.36 21.93 -6.62
N LEU A 117 7.49 22.46 -7.07
CA LEU A 117 8.75 21.73 -6.99
C LEU A 117 9.18 21.68 -5.54
N VAL A 118 9.40 20.48 -5.01
CA VAL A 118 9.85 20.27 -3.64
C VAL A 118 11.34 19.92 -3.69
N TYR A 119 12.17 20.79 -3.12
CA TYR A 119 13.58 20.49 -2.86
C TYR A 119 13.64 19.51 -1.69
N GLU A 120 14.30 18.38 -1.88
CA GLU A 120 14.01 17.16 -1.14
C GLU A 120 14.66 17.09 0.24
N ASN A 121 13.87 17.34 1.28
CA ASN A 121 14.28 17.13 2.67
C ASN A 121 14.15 15.67 3.15
N HIS A 122 13.63 14.77 2.30
CA HIS A 122 13.36 13.37 2.65
C HIS A 122 14.19 12.37 1.82
N ALA A 123 15.14 12.85 1.01
CA ALA A 123 16.04 12.00 0.24
C ALA A 123 16.80 11.05 1.16
N MET A 124 16.86 9.78 0.76
CA MET A 124 17.47 8.68 1.51
C MET A 124 18.66 8.14 0.72
N PRO A 125 19.91 8.28 1.23
CA PRO A 125 21.07 7.73 0.56
C PRO A 125 21.03 6.20 0.56
N VAL A 126 21.40 5.62 -0.59
CA VAL A 126 21.59 4.18 -0.76
C VAL A 126 23.05 3.83 -0.47
N PHE A 127 23.26 2.87 0.42
CA PHE A 127 24.59 2.40 0.80
C PHE A 127 24.91 1.10 0.04
N TYR A 128 25.60 1.21 -1.09
CA TYR A 128 25.94 0.06 -1.92
C TYR A 128 26.85 -0.92 -1.17
N ARG A 129 26.54 -2.21 -1.28
CA ARG A 129 27.28 -3.29 -0.61
C ARG A 129 28.73 -3.28 -1.03
N ASP A 130 29.62 -3.61 -0.12
CA ASP A 130 31.08 -3.68 -0.23
C ASP A 130 31.80 -2.36 -0.51
N VAL A 131 31.09 -1.35 -1.02
CA VAL A 131 31.63 -0.02 -1.32
C VAL A 131 31.29 1.00 -0.27
N MET A 132 30.09 0.96 0.29
CA MET A 132 29.59 1.91 1.28
C MET A 132 28.93 1.24 2.50
N TYR A 133 28.56 -0.01 2.38
CA TYR A 133 27.98 -0.85 3.43
C TYR A 133 28.70 -2.19 3.47
N ARG A 134 29.05 -2.62 4.69
CA ARG A 134 29.53 -3.98 4.98
C ARG A 134 28.80 -4.50 6.20
N GLU A 135 28.49 -5.78 6.19
CA GLU A 135 27.94 -6.45 7.36
C GLU A 135 29.01 -6.55 8.45
N GLY A 136 28.59 -6.50 9.71
CA GLY A 136 29.43 -6.76 10.86
C GLY A 136 29.85 -8.23 10.93
N ALA A 137 30.67 -8.57 11.93
CA ALA A 137 31.04 -9.96 12.18
C ALA A 137 29.80 -10.81 12.46
N GLU A 138 29.87 -12.09 12.09
CA GLU A 138 28.77 -13.03 12.28
C GLU A 138 28.30 -13.06 13.75
N GLY A 139 26.99 -12.98 13.94
CA GLY A 139 26.37 -12.92 15.26
C GLY A 139 26.37 -11.56 15.97
N LYS A 140 27.08 -10.55 15.43
CA LYS A 140 27.07 -9.19 15.98
C LYS A 140 25.99 -8.32 15.34
N ASP A 141 25.34 -7.48 16.16
CA ASP A 141 24.34 -6.51 15.69
C ASP A 141 25.03 -5.19 15.36
N GLU A 142 25.90 -5.23 14.34
CA GLU A 142 26.66 -4.08 13.88
C GLU A 142 26.82 -4.10 12.37
N ALA A 143 27.08 -2.94 11.79
CA ALA A 143 27.41 -2.79 10.39
C ALA A 143 28.46 -1.70 10.22
N TYR A 144 29.21 -1.76 9.10
CA TYR A 144 30.17 -0.73 8.72
C TYR A 144 29.58 0.10 7.59
N LEU A 145 29.49 1.41 7.81
CA LEU A 145 29.02 2.38 6.83
C LEU A 145 30.14 3.34 6.47
N LYS A 146 30.24 3.70 5.20
CA LYS A 146 31.12 4.78 4.76
C LYS A 146 30.40 6.11 4.99
N LEU A 147 30.76 6.80 6.06
CA LEU A 147 30.11 8.01 6.54
C LEU A 147 31.00 9.24 6.37
N TYR A 148 30.38 10.41 6.24
CA TYR A 148 31.04 11.70 6.20
C TYR A 148 31.30 12.22 7.64
N ASP A 149 32.56 12.57 7.93
CA ASP A 149 32.98 13.05 9.25
C ASP A 149 33.10 14.59 9.35
N GLY A 150 32.66 15.29 8.31
CA GLY A 150 32.80 16.74 8.18
C GLY A 150 33.92 17.15 7.23
N HIS A 151 34.88 16.28 6.96
CA HIS A 151 36.05 16.53 6.10
C HIS A 151 36.26 15.44 5.05
N ASP A 152 36.04 14.17 5.42
CA ASP A 152 36.30 13.04 4.54
C ASP A 152 35.29 11.90 4.79
N TRP A 153 35.32 10.91 3.91
CA TRP A 153 34.45 9.72 3.94
C TRP A 153 35.21 8.53 4.51
N LYS A 154 34.81 8.10 5.72
CA LYS A 154 35.48 7.01 6.44
C LYS A 154 34.53 5.88 6.81
N TRP A 155 35.07 4.67 6.90
CA TRP A 155 34.35 3.54 7.43
C TRP A 155 34.12 3.72 8.93
N SER A 156 32.88 3.67 9.34
CA SER A 156 32.46 3.81 10.74
C SER A 156 31.56 2.64 11.12
N CYS A 157 31.84 2.03 12.25
CA CYS A 157 30.98 0.99 12.83
C CYS A 157 29.73 1.63 13.43
N VAL A 158 28.56 1.07 13.09
CA VAL A 158 27.26 1.45 13.66
C VAL A 158 26.63 0.24 14.31
N ARG A 159 26.03 0.43 15.50
CA ARG A 159 25.29 -0.61 16.21
C ARG A 159 23.84 -0.62 15.76
N LEU A 160 23.32 -1.81 15.52
CA LEU A 160 21.96 -2.07 15.08
C LEU A 160 21.09 -2.54 16.25
N ASP A 161 19.77 -2.35 16.15
CA ASP A 161 18.87 -2.85 17.16
C ASP A 161 18.82 -4.39 17.15
N HIS A 162 19.03 -4.99 18.31
CA HIS A 162 19.08 -6.45 18.47
C HIS A 162 17.75 -7.11 18.05
N THR A 163 16.62 -6.58 18.51
CA THR A 163 15.28 -7.13 18.23
C THR A 163 14.96 -7.09 16.74
N ASP A 164 15.33 -5.98 16.08
CA ASP A 164 15.15 -5.83 14.63
C ASP A 164 16.03 -6.82 13.87
N MET A 165 17.30 -7.01 14.28
CA MET A 165 18.22 -7.94 13.65
C MET A 165 17.80 -9.40 13.86
N GLU A 166 17.33 -9.75 15.06
CA GLU A 166 16.77 -11.09 15.34
C GLU A 166 15.56 -11.38 14.44
N TYR A 167 14.66 -10.40 14.25
CA TYR A 167 13.55 -10.54 13.32
C TYR A 167 14.03 -10.76 11.88
N LEU A 168 15.05 -10.02 11.41
CA LEU A 168 15.60 -10.22 10.08
C LEU A 168 16.21 -11.63 9.90
N ARG A 169 16.99 -12.10 10.87
CA ARG A 169 17.58 -13.46 10.86
C ARG A 169 16.50 -14.52 10.81
N LYS A 170 15.43 -14.36 11.60
CA LYS A 170 14.32 -15.32 11.67
C LYS A 170 13.46 -15.33 10.40
N CYS A 171 13.10 -14.16 9.87
CA CYS A 171 12.09 -14.07 8.82
C CYS A 171 12.68 -13.94 7.40
N TRP A 172 13.95 -13.51 7.28
CA TRP A 172 14.57 -13.13 6.02
C TRP A 172 15.90 -13.85 5.74
N SER A 173 16.26 -14.84 6.56
CA SER A 173 17.45 -15.66 6.32
C SER A 173 17.39 -16.33 4.96
N GLY A 174 18.54 -16.38 4.27
CA GLY A 174 18.67 -16.96 2.93
C GLY A 174 18.09 -16.13 1.79
N LYS A 175 17.45 -14.99 2.05
CA LYS A 175 16.90 -14.11 1.01
C LYS A 175 17.87 -12.98 0.68
N LYS A 176 18.01 -12.70 -0.61
CA LYS A 176 18.89 -11.63 -1.09
C LYS A 176 18.32 -10.26 -0.71
N ALA A 177 19.03 -9.55 0.15
CA ALA A 177 18.75 -8.15 0.45
C ALA A 177 19.40 -7.23 -0.57
N SER A 178 18.69 -6.19 -1.01
CA SER A 178 19.26 -5.09 -1.76
C SER A 178 20.18 -4.22 -0.88
N ALA A 179 20.90 -3.28 -1.49
CA ALA A 179 21.67 -2.28 -0.76
C ALA A 179 20.76 -1.49 0.19
N PRO A 180 21.14 -1.34 1.48
CA PRO A 180 20.30 -0.63 2.44
C PRO A 180 20.23 0.87 2.16
N THR A 181 19.12 1.49 2.54
CA THR A 181 18.94 2.94 2.50
C THR A 181 18.94 3.51 3.91
N LEU A 182 19.61 4.65 4.12
CA LEU A 182 19.58 5.36 5.39
C LEU A 182 18.35 6.25 5.49
N GLU A 183 17.48 5.97 6.44
CA GLU A 183 16.23 6.69 6.68
C GLU A 183 16.24 7.40 8.04
N LYS A 184 15.72 8.62 8.08
CA LYS A 184 15.46 9.34 9.34
C LYS A 184 13.96 9.37 9.59
N ARG A 185 13.52 8.84 10.74
CA ARG A 185 12.14 8.93 11.23
C ARG A 185 12.11 9.64 12.57
N HIS A 186 11.53 10.81 12.61
CA HIS A 186 11.56 11.67 13.80
C HIS A 186 13.01 11.95 14.25
N ARG A 187 13.38 11.44 15.44
CA ARG A 187 14.72 11.59 16.01
C ARG A 187 15.61 10.36 15.86
N LYS A 188 15.13 9.30 15.17
CA LYS A 188 15.83 8.03 15.02
C LYS A 188 16.27 7.80 13.58
N TYR A 189 17.34 7.04 13.42
CA TYR A 189 17.87 6.62 12.13
C TYR A 189 17.69 5.12 11.93
N PHE A 190 17.45 4.71 10.70
CA PHE A 190 17.20 3.31 10.34
C PHE A 190 17.98 2.97 9.08
N LEU A 191 18.52 1.77 9.02
CA LEU A 191 18.89 1.12 7.77
C LEU A 191 17.72 0.30 7.28
N ARG A 192 17.19 0.67 6.12
CA ARG A 192 16.09 -0.05 5.47
C ARG A 192 16.64 -1.04 4.48
N PHE A 193 16.42 -2.30 4.73
CA PHE A 193 16.73 -3.41 3.84
C PHE A 193 15.49 -3.77 3.03
N SER A 194 15.65 -4.00 1.72
CA SER A 194 14.59 -4.47 0.84
C SER A 194 14.94 -5.86 0.32
N TYR A 195 13.96 -6.75 0.36
CA TYR A 195 14.08 -8.14 -0.04
C TYR A 195 13.13 -8.39 -1.21
N THR A 196 13.64 -8.98 -2.27
CA THR A 196 12.85 -9.37 -3.43
C THR A 196 12.57 -10.87 -3.36
N GLU A 197 11.29 -11.22 -3.49
CA GLU A 197 10.83 -12.61 -3.53
C GLU A 197 10.11 -12.87 -4.86
N GLU A 198 10.35 -14.01 -5.46
CA GLU A 198 9.57 -14.50 -6.59
C GLU A 198 8.44 -15.37 -6.06
N VAL A 199 7.21 -15.04 -6.41
CA VAL A 199 6.02 -15.74 -5.96
C VAL A 199 5.18 -16.16 -7.16
N THR A 200 4.71 -17.40 -7.13
CA THR A 200 3.73 -17.92 -8.08
C THR A 200 2.34 -17.79 -7.47
N LEU A 201 1.47 -17.02 -8.12
CA LEU A 201 0.08 -16.92 -7.72
C LEU A 201 -0.71 -18.12 -8.20
N THR A 202 -1.72 -18.54 -7.42
CA THR A 202 -2.62 -19.63 -7.76
C THR A 202 -3.23 -19.46 -9.15
N LYS A 203 -3.33 -20.57 -9.88
CA LYS A 203 -3.95 -20.66 -11.20
C LYS A 203 -5.19 -21.58 -11.19
N THR A 204 -5.73 -21.88 -10.02
CA THR A 204 -6.91 -22.73 -9.84
C THR A 204 -8.03 -22.28 -10.77
N PRO A 205 -8.65 -23.20 -11.54
CA PRO A 205 -9.80 -22.91 -12.38
C PRO A 205 -10.96 -22.31 -11.58
N VAL A 206 -11.69 -21.36 -12.14
CA VAL A 206 -12.74 -20.59 -11.42
C VAL A 206 -13.76 -21.49 -10.72
N LYS A 207 -14.13 -22.61 -11.33
CA LYS A 207 -15.13 -23.55 -10.78
C LYS A 207 -14.64 -24.28 -9.52
N GLU A 208 -13.33 -24.43 -9.37
CA GLU A 208 -12.68 -25.12 -8.24
C GLU A 208 -12.20 -24.15 -7.16
N GLN A 209 -12.20 -22.83 -7.45
CA GLN A 209 -11.70 -21.83 -6.53
C GLN A 209 -12.50 -21.76 -5.23
N ILE A 210 -11.77 -21.62 -4.15
CA ILE A 210 -12.30 -21.16 -2.87
C ILE A 210 -11.91 -19.69 -2.72
N ILE A 211 -12.88 -18.84 -2.40
CA ILE A 211 -12.61 -17.41 -2.19
C ILE A 211 -12.90 -16.99 -0.76
N CYS A 212 -12.19 -15.97 -0.30
CA CYS A 212 -12.51 -15.22 0.91
C CYS A 212 -13.06 -13.85 0.50
N SER A 213 -14.37 -13.67 0.54
CA SER A 213 -15.01 -12.38 0.29
C SER A 213 -15.07 -11.55 1.56
N VAL A 214 -14.70 -10.27 1.46
CA VAL A 214 -14.49 -9.40 2.62
C VAL A 214 -15.25 -8.09 2.46
N ASP A 215 -16.15 -7.83 3.40
CA ASP A 215 -16.75 -6.51 3.60
C ASP A 215 -15.97 -5.77 4.70
N LEU A 216 -15.47 -4.56 4.39
CA LEU A 216 -14.72 -3.71 5.32
C LEU A 216 -15.65 -2.67 5.92
N GLY A 217 -15.85 -2.73 7.23
CA GLY A 217 -16.73 -1.84 7.98
C GLY A 217 -16.00 -0.81 8.84
N ILE A 218 -16.77 0.10 9.43
CA ILE A 218 -16.31 1.09 10.42
C ILE A 218 -16.56 0.57 11.84
N ASN A 219 -17.66 -0.12 12.05
CA ASN A 219 -18.04 -0.66 13.35
C ASN A 219 -17.39 -2.04 13.57
N THR A 220 -17.62 -2.98 12.68
CA THR A 220 -16.84 -4.23 12.55
C THR A 220 -15.72 -3.99 11.55
N ASP A 221 -14.47 -4.35 11.87
CA ASP A 221 -13.32 -4.04 11.01
C ASP A 221 -13.40 -4.77 9.67
N ALA A 222 -13.82 -6.05 9.69
CA ALA A 222 -14.08 -6.83 8.50
C ALA A 222 -15.05 -7.99 8.79
N VAL A 223 -15.89 -8.33 7.80
CA VAL A 223 -16.68 -9.55 7.79
C VAL A 223 -16.24 -10.39 6.60
N CYS A 224 -15.75 -11.59 6.89
CA CYS A 224 -15.20 -12.51 5.89
C CYS A 224 -16.14 -13.70 5.69
N THR A 225 -16.31 -14.09 4.41
CA THR A 225 -17.06 -15.29 4.03
C THR A 225 -16.19 -16.15 3.11
N ILE A 226 -16.05 -17.43 3.43
CA ILE A 226 -15.43 -18.43 2.57
C ILE A 226 -16.50 -19.05 1.69
N MET A 227 -16.30 -19.01 0.37
CA MET A 227 -17.33 -19.43 -0.60
C MET A 227 -16.72 -20.17 -1.78
N ARG A 228 -17.46 -21.15 -2.33
CA ARG A 228 -17.19 -21.85 -3.59
C ARG A 228 -17.99 -21.25 -4.76
N ALA A 229 -17.63 -21.65 -5.97
CA ALA A 229 -18.24 -21.15 -7.21
C ALA A 229 -19.73 -21.48 -7.37
N ASP A 230 -20.21 -22.56 -6.74
CA ASP A 230 -21.62 -22.95 -6.68
C ASP A 230 -22.45 -22.13 -5.68
N GLY A 231 -21.80 -21.24 -4.93
CA GLY A 231 -22.40 -20.47 -3.86
C GLY A 231 -22.37 -21.17 -2.49
N THR A 232 -21.76 -22.35 -2.34
CA THR A 232 -21.62 -22.99 -1.04
C THR A 232 -20.76 -22.15 -0.11
N VAL A 233 -21.30 -21.76 1.04
CA VAL A 233 -20.60 -21.03 2.10
C VAL A 233 -19.97 -22.00 3.07
N LEU A 234 -18.64 -22.05 3.10
CA LEU A 234 -17.85 -22.95 3.94
C LEU A 234 -17.59 -22.39 5.32
N GLY A 235 -17.49 -21.07 5.45
CA GLY A 235 -17.17 -20.43 6.73
C GLY A 235 -17.45 -18.93 6.74
N ARG A 236 -17.54 -18.37 7.95
CA ARG A 236 -17.78 -16.95 8.20
C ARG A 236 -16.95 -16.50 9.39
N ARG A 237 -16.42 -15.28 9.33
CA ARG A 237 -15.65 -14.72 10.45
C ARG A 237 -15.89 -13.23 10.55
N PHE A 238 -16.22 -12.77 11.75
CA PHE A 238 -16.25 -11.37 12.12
C PHE A 238 -14.89 -11.02 12.74
N ILE A 239 -14.20 -10.05 12.16
CA ILE A 239 -12.92 -9.54 12.64
C ILE A 239 -13.17 -8.19 13.25
N ASP A 240 -12.86 -8.07 14.53
CA ASP A 240 -12.99 -6.82 15.28
C ASP A 240 -11.90 -6.70 16.34
N HIS A 241 -11.51 -5.46 16.64
CA HIS A 241 -10.46 -5.14 17.62
C HIS A 241 -11.00 -4.10 18.62
N PRO A 242 -11.93 -4.48 19.49
CA PRO A 242 -12.62 -3.53 20.37
C PRO A 242 -11.65 -2.80 21.31
N SER A 243 -10.66 -3.48 21.88
CA SER A 243 -9.69 -2.88 22.80
C SER A 243 -8.88 -1.76 22.13
N GLU A 244 -8.43 -1.96 20.88
CA GLU A 244 -7.70 -0.98 20.10
C GLU A 244 -8.59 0.19 19.69
N LYS A 245 -9.85 -0.07 19.33
CA LYS A 245 -10.85 0.95 19.02
C LYS A 245 -11.15 1.82 20.23
N ASP A 246 -11.36 1.23 21.40
CA ASP A 246 -11.56 1.94 22.66
C ASP A 246 -10.36 2.80 23.04
N ARG A 247 -9.15 2.26 22.88
CA ARG A 247 -7.90 3.01 23.09
C ARG A 247 -7.82 4.21 22.15
N MET A 248 -8.15 4.02 20.88
CA MET A 248 -8.20 5.09 19.89
C MET A 248 -9.26 6.13 20.23
N TYR A 249 -10.46 5.72 20.62
CA TYR A 249 -11.54 6.60 21.03
C TYR A 249 -11.14 7.46 22.24
N ARG A 250 -10.58 6.85 23.29
CA ARG A 250 -10.06 7.57 24.48
C ARG A 250 -8.97 8.58 24.10
N THR A 251 -8.07 8.19 23.21
CA THR A 251 -6.99 9.08 22.73
C THR A 251 -7.55 10.28 21.96
N LEU A 252 -8.53 10.08 21.09
CA LEU A 252 -9.23 11.15 20.38
C LEU A 252 -9.99 12.06 21.34
N GLY A 253 -10.63 11.51 22.38
CA GLY A 253 -11.28 12.27 23.43
C GLY A 253 -10.32 13.21 24.18
N ARG A 254 -9.12 12.70 24.52
CA ARG A 254 -8.05 13.50 25.15
C ARG A 254 -7.55 14.62 24.21
N ILE A 255 -7.42 14.35 22.90
CA ILE A 255 -7.04 15.37 21.92
C ILE A 255 -8.10 16.48 21.87
N ARG A 256 -9.38 16.11 21.76
CA ARG A 256 -10.49 17.09 21.70
C ARG A 256 -10.57 17.97 22.96
N ARG A 257 -10.36 17.38 24.15
CA ARG A 257 -10.31 18.13 25.41
C ARG A 257 -9.16 19.12 25.38
N PHE A 258 -7.96 18.64 25.08
CA PHE A 258 -6.77 19.49 25.01
C PHE A 258 -6.92 20.64 24.00
N GLN A 259 -7.50 20.38 22.83
CA GLN A 259 -7.74 21.41 21.82
C GLN A 259 -8.74 22.49 22.28
N ARG A 260 -9.74 22.12 23.10
CA ARG A 260 -10.68 23.09 23.69
C ARG A 260 -10.01 23.97 24.75
N GLU A 261 -9.11 23.40 25.55
CA GLU A 261 -8.43 24.09 26.64
C GLU A 261 -7.25 24.95 26.18
N HIS A 262 -6.49 24.50 25.16
CA HIS A 262 -5.19 25.07 24.80
C HIS A 262 -5.08 25.41 23.28
N GLY A 263 -6.15 25.28 22.51
CA GLY A 263 -6.10 25.43 21.05
C GLY A 263 -5.41 24.26 20.34
N SER A 264 -5.24 24.38 19.03
CA SER A 264 -4.73 23.27 18.17
C SER A 264 -3.20 23.18 18.09
N ALA A 265 -2.47 24.22 18.51
CA ALA A 265 -1.05 24.40 18.21
C ALA A 265 -0.11 23.29 18.73
N GLN A 266 -0.43 22.63 19.84
CA GLN A 266 0.48 21.68 20.50
C GLN A 266 0.03 20.20 20.41
N THR A 267 -0.85 19.88 19.47
CA THR A 267 -1.44 18.53 19.36
C THR A 267 -0.70 17.57 18.44
N GLN A 268 0.35 17.97 17.76
CA GLN A 268 1.08 17.18 16.76
C GLN A 268 1.54 15.81 17.27
N GLY A 269 2.16 15.75 18.45
CA GLY A 269 2.64 14.50 19.05
C GLY A 269 1.49 13.53 19.38
N ARG A 270 0.34 14.05 19.86
CA ARG A 270 -0.86 13.26 20.16
C ARG A 270 -1.48 12.70 18.91
N TRP A 271 -1.56 13.49 17.83
CA TRP A 271 -2.01 13.03 16.52
C TRP A 271 -1.06 12.00 15.89
N ALA A 272 0.26 12.17 16.04
CA ALA A 272 1.24 11.19 15.59
C ALA A 272 1.06 9.83 16.29
N TYR A 273 0.78 9.83 17.58
CA TYR A 273 0.44 8.61 18.33
C TYR A 273 -0.86 7.96 17.81
N THR A 274 -1.92 8.74 17.62
CA THR A 274 -3.19 8.24 17.07
C THR A 274 -3.03 7.64 15.68
N LYS A 275 -2.23 8.28 14.81
CA LYS A 275 -1.93 7.74 13.48
C LYS A 275 -1.20 6.40 13.56
N ARG A 276 -0.24 6.24 14.48
CA ARG A 276 0.46 4.94 14.66
C ARG A 276 -0.50 3.85 15.12
N LEU A 277 -1.32 4.14 16.13
CA LEU A 277 -2.33 3.22 16.65
C LEU A 277 -3.31 2.78 15.54
N ASN A 278 -3.79 3.74 14.74
CA ASN A 278 -4.67 3.46 13.62
C ASN A 278 -3.99 2.63 12.51
N THR A 279 -2.70 2.87 12.27
CA THR A 279 -1.90 2.07 11.31
C THR A 279 -1.73 0.63 11.81
N GLU A 280 -1.48 0.46 13.10
CA GLU A 280 -1.36 -0.86 13.72
C GLU A 280 -2.67 -1.63 13.64
N LEU A 281 -3.80 -0.99 13.96
CA LEU A 281 -5.12 -1.58 13.82
C LEU A 281 -5.36 -2.07 12.38
N GLY A 282 -5.07 -1.23 11.37
CA GLY A 282 -5.20 -1.64 9.98
C GLY A 282 -4.32 -2.84 9.60
N LYS A 283 -3.09 -2.93 10.13
CA LYS A 283 -2.21 -4.09 9.91
C LYS A 283 -2.72 -5.36 10.61
N LYS A 284 -3.23 -5.24 11.84
CA LYS A 284 -3.84 -6.36 12.57
C LYS A 284 -5.05 -6.92 11.83
N THR A 285 -5.93 -6.04 11.36
CA THR A 285 -7.10 -6.42 10.55
C THR A 285 -6.67 -7.12 9.26
N ALA A 286 -5.71 -6.57 8.53
CA ALA A 286 -5.19 -7.19 7.31
C ALA A 286 -4.59 -8.58 7.58
N GLY A 287 -3.77 -8.72 8.63
CA GLY A 287 -3.19 -10.00 9.02
C GLY A 287 -4.24 -11.03 9.42
N ALA A 288 -5.32 -10.61 10.11
CA ALA A 288 -6.41 -11.50 10.49
C ALA A 288 -7.22 -12.00 9.27
N ILE A 289 -7.47 -11.13 8.29
CA ILE A 289 -8.14 -11.49 7.02
C ILE A 289 -7.30 -12.53 6.26
N VAL A 290 -6.00 -12.24 6.07
CA VAL A 290 -5.12 -13.13 5.29
C VAL A 290 -4.95 -14.47 5.99
N ARG A 291 -4.81 -14.49 7.31
CA ARG A 291 -4.73 -15.73 8.09
C ARG A 291 -6.00 -16.57 7.95
N TYR A 292 -7.17 -15.95 8.05
CA TYR A 292 -8.43 -16.67 7.88
C TYR A 292 -8.61 -17.22 6.47
N ALA A 293 -8.20 -16.49 5.44
CA ALA A 293 -8.19 -16.95 4.07
C ALA A 293 -7.22 -18.15 3.88
N GLU A 294 -6.02 -18.08 4.45
CA GLU A 294 -5.00 -19.15 4.41
C GLU A 294 -5.47 -20.42 5.14
N GLU A 295 -6.02 -20.28 6.35
CA GLU A 295 -6.59 -21.39 7.16
C GLU A 295 -7.70 -22.16 6.44
N ASN A 296 -8.40 -21.50 5.50
CA ASN A 296 -9.47 -22.10 4.71
C ASN A 296 -9.06 -22.34 3.25
N HIS A 297 -7.78 -22.35 2.93
CA HIS A 297 -7.23 -22.63 1.61
C HIS A 297 -7.84 -21.78 0.48
N ALA A 298 -8.11 -20.51 0.76
CA ALA A 298 -8.67 -19.61 -0.23
C ALA A 298 -7.65 -19.26 -1.33
N ASP A 299 -8.05 -19.36 -2.58
CA ASP A 299 -7.25 -18.97 -3.75
C ASP A 299 -7.23 -17.45 -3.96
N VAL A 300 -8.33 -16.80 -3.60
CA VAL A 300 -8.55 -15.37 -3.89
C VAL A 300 -9.21 -14.69 -2.70
N ILE A 301 -8.66 -13.54 -2.30
CA ILE A 301 -9.35 -12.61 -1.39
C ILE A 301 -10.07 -11.56 -2.24
N VAL A 302 -11.36 -11.38 -2.02
CA VAL A 302 -12.21 -10.49 -2.80
C VAL A 302 -12.68 -9.33 -1.94
N PHE A 303 -12.37 -8.11 -2.38
CA PHE A 303 -12.81 -6.86 -1.76
C PHE A 303 -13.77 -6.07 -2.65
N GLU A 304 -14.40 -5.07 -2.08
CA GLU A 304 -15.04 -4.00 -2.83
C GLU A 304 -14.03 -2.97 -3.32
N TYR A 305 -14.30 -2.39 -4.49
CA TYR A 305 -13.59 -1.22 -4.98
C TYR A 305 -14.17 0.03 -4.29
N LEU A 306 -13.48 0.49 -3.25
CA LEU A 306 -13.95 1.57 -2.37
C LEU A 306 -13.24 2.89 -2.72
N GLU A 307 -13.63 3.55 -3.81
CA GLU A 307 -13.27 4.94 -4.05
C GLU A 307 -14.31 5.89 -3.47
N MET A 308 -13.89 6.73 -2.54
CA MET A 308 -14.73 7.84 -2.08
C MET A 308 -14.40 9.06 -2.94
N GLN A 309 -15.33 9.42 -3.81
CA GLN A 309 -15.29 10.67 -4.55
C GLN A 309 -16.00 11.76 -3.74
N GLY A 310 -15.39 12.95 -3.67
CA GLY A 310 -15.97 14.10 -3.03
C GLY A 310 -15.48 14.42 -1.60
N LYS A 311 -15.92 15.57 -1.09
CA LYS A 311 -15.58 16.04 0.26
C LYS A 311 -16.39 15.27 1.31
N ILE A 312 -15.68 14.66 2.27
CA ILE A 312 -16.32 14.03 3.42
C ILE A 312 -16.76 15.14 4.39
N SER A 313 -18.06 15.17 4.71
CA SER A 313 -18.67 16.14 5.63
C SER A 313 -19.54 15.45 6.67
N GLY A 314 -20.06 16.21 7.65
CA GLY A 314 -21.00 15.74 8.66
C GLY A 314 -20.38 15.06 9.88
N LYS A 315 -21.24 14.60 10.79
CA LYS A 315 -20.87 14.02 12.11
C LYS A 315 -19.95 12.80 12.03
N LYS A 316 -20.00 12.04 10.94
CA LYS A 316 -19.16 10.84 10.72
C LYS A 316 -17.80 11.14 10.05
N LYS A 317 -17.51 12.41 9.69
CA LYS A 317 -16.28 12.82 8.97
C LYS A 317 -15.01 12.24 9.59
N GLN A 318 -14.84 12.36 10.91
CA GLN A 318 -13.64 11.88 11.59
C GLN A 318 -13.49 10.35 11.50
N LYS A 319 -14.57 9.58 11.69
CA LYS A 319 -14.56 8.12 11.59
C LYS A 319 -14.17 7.68 10.17
N LEU A 320 -14.73 8.34 9.14
CA LEU A 320 -14.44 8.05 7.73
C LEU A 320 -12.99 8.38 7.35
N HIS A 321 -12.42 9.48 7.88
CA HIS A 321 -11.00 9.81 7.68
C HIS A 321 -10.05 8.81 8.37
N LEU A 322 -10.45 8.26 9.50
CA LEU A 322 -9.68 7.24 10.21
C LEU A 322 -9.85 5.83 9.63
N TRP A 323 -10.88 5.61 8.84
CA TRP A 323 -11.11 4.32 8.19
C TRP A 323 -10.08 4.03 7.09
N ARG A 324 -9.14 3.17 7.39
CA ARG A 324 -7.97 2.87 6.54
C ARG A 324 -8.25 1.78 5.49
N LYS A 325 -9.43 1.78 4.90
CA LYS A 325 -9.87 0.75 3.94
C LYS A 325 -8.84 0.41 2.85
N ARG A 326 -8.23 1.43 2.22
CA ARG A 326 -7.22 1.22 1.16
C ARG A 326 -5.92 0.66 1.70
N ASP A 327 -5.50 1.08 2.89
CA ASP A 327 -4.27 0.59 3.51
C ASP A 327 -4.43 -0.86 3.95
N ILE A 328 -5.64 -1.23 4.47
CA ILE A 328 -5.99 -2.62 4.79
C ILE A 328 -5.92 -3.47 3.52
N GLN A 329 -6.59 -3.05 2.43
CA GLN A 329 -6.57 -3.77 1.16
C GLN A 329 -5.15 -3.93 0.60
N LYS A 330 -4.33 -2.87 0.59
CA LYS A 330 -2.92 -2.94 0.14
C LYS A 330 -2.08 -3.87 1.01
N CYS A 331 -2.28 -3.83 2.33
CA CYS A 331 -1.57 -4.69 3.26
C CYS A 331 -1.98 -6.16 3.07
N CYS A 332 -3.29 -6.43 2.88
CA CYS A 332 -3.79 -7.76 2.54
C CYS A 332 -3.22 -8.25 1.21
N GLU A 333 -3.22 -7.42 0.18
CA GLU A 333 -2.70 -7.77 -1.15
C GLU A 333 -1.23 -8.20 -1.09
N HIS A 334 -0.39 -7.41 -0.40
CA HIS A 334 1.01 -7.75 -0.22
C HIS A 334 1.19 -9.08 0.54
N GLN A 335 0.45 -9.29 1.64
CA GLN A 335 0.55 -10.52 2.44
C GLN A 335 -0.03 -11.73 1.72
N ALA A 336 -1.19 -11.57 1.05
CA ALA A 336 -1.86 -12.62 0.29
C ALA A 336 -0.98 -13.10 -0.88
N HIS A 337 -0.40 -12.18 -1.64
CA HIS A 337 0.52 -12.52 -2.73
C HIS A 337 1.73 -13.32 -2.25
N ARG A 338 2.31 -12.96 -1.09
CA ARG A 338 3.41 -13.75 -0.48
C ARG A 338 3.01 -15.19 -0.14
N LYS A 339 1.71 -15.44 0.06
CA LYS A 339 1.14 -16.77 0.31
C LYS A 339 0.63 -17.45 -0.97
N GLY A 340 0.85 -16.85 -2.14
CA GLY A 340 0.38 -17.36 -3.42
C GLY A 340 -1.09 -17.07 -3.73
N MET A 341 -1.85 -16.46 -2.82
CA MET A 341 -3.24 -16.07 -3.03
C MET A 341 -3.33 -14.84 -3.94
N ARG A 342 -4.37 -14.77 -4.77
CA ARG A 342 -4.70 -13.56 -5.55
C ARG A 342 -5.60 -12.62 -4.76
N VAL A 343 -5.60 -11.34 -5.15
CA VAL A 343 -6.56 -10.36 -4.62
C VAL A 343 -7.35 -9.78 -5.78
N SER A 344 -8.66 -9.72 -5.62
CA SER A 344 -9.58 -9.17 -6.60
C SER A 344 -10.47 -8.10 -5.97
N ARG A 345 -10.99 -7.20 -6.81
CA ARG A 345 -11.93 -6.16 -6.39
C ARG A 345 -13.16 -6.17 -7.27
N ILE A 346 -14.32 -5.97 -6.68
CA ILE A 346 -15.62 -5.92 -7.37
C ILE A 346 -16.27 -4.55 -7.18
N CYS A 347 -17.30 -4.25 -7.98
CA CYS A 347 -18.07 -3.03 -7.82
C CYS A 347 -18.81 -3.00 -6.49
N ALA A 348 -18.60 -1.93 -5.70
CA ALA A 348 -19.19 -1.73 -4.36
C ALA A 348 -20.66 -1.27 -4.38
N TRP A 349 -21.17 -0.86 -5.54
CA TRP A 349 -22.52 -0.28 -5.63
C TRP A 349 -23.60 -1.27 -5.20
N ASN A 350 -24.39 -0.89 -4.20
CA ASN A 350 -25.52 -1.66 -3.66
C ASN A 350 -25.20 -3.02 -3.00
N THR A 351 -23.94 -3.40 -2.77
CA THR A 351 -23.60 -4.67 -2.09
C THR A 351 -24.25 -4.79 -0.71
N SER A 352 -24.27 -3.72 0.07
CA SER A 352 -24.88 -3.65 1.41
C SER A 352 -26.31 -3.08 1.42
N ARG A 353 -26.85 -2.72 0.24
CA ARG A 353 -28.23 -2.20 0.11
C ARG A 353 -29.21 -3.27 -0.38
N LEU A 354 -28.71 -4.35 -0.94
CA LEU A 354 -29.51 -5.47 -1.45
C LEU A 354 -29.36 -6.68 -0.54
N ALA A 355 -30.49 -7.31 -0.24
CA ALA A 355 -30.54 -8.56 0.49
C ALA A 355 -29.88 -9.69 -0.32
N TYR A 356 -29.09 -10.54 0.35
CA TYR A 356 -28.38 -11.63 -0.31
C TYR A 356 -29.33 -12.68 -0.91
N ASP A 357 -30.56 -12.81 -0.39
CA ASP A 357 -31.57 -13.76 -0.82
C ASP A 357 -32.35 -13.33 -2.09
N GLY A 358 -32.05 -12.13 -2.61
CA GLY A 358 -32.70 -11.59 -3.79
C GLY A 358 -34.05 -10.92 -3.54
N SER A 359 -34.48 -10.76 -2.28
CA SER A 359 -35.77 -10.14 -1.93
C SER A 359 -35.84 -8.63 -2.19
N GLY A 360 -34.70 -7.99 -2.52
CA GLY A 360 -34.67 -6.57 -2.86
C GLY A 360 -33.87 -5.70 -1.89
N ALA A 361 -34.27 -4.45 -1.75
CA ALA A 361 -33.58 -3.50 -0.87
C ALA A 361 -33.81 -3.83 0.60
N VAL A 362 -32.75 -3.72 1.43
CA VAL A 362 -32.83 -3.92 2.86
C VAL A 362 -33.21 -2.63 3.59
N THR A 363 -33.99 -2.72 4.65
CA THR A 363 -34.25 -1.64 5.60
C THR A 363 -33.28 -1.76 6.77
N ARG A 364 -32.42 -0.76 6.97
CA ARG A 364 -31.44 -0.77 8.08
C ARG A 364 -32.10 -0.37 9.38
N ASP A 365 -31.72 -1.06 10.45
CA ASP A 365 -32.09 -0.69 11.79
C ASP A 365 -31.43 0.65 12.17
N TRP A 366 -32.19 1.57 12.74
CA TRP A 366 -31.70 2.93 13.07
C TRP A 366 -30.88 2.96 14.37
N GLU A 367 -31.14 2.06 15.31
CA GLU A 367 -30.37 1.91 16.55
C GLU A 367 -29.12 1.08 16.32
N ASN A 368 -29.25 -0.04 15.63
CA ASN A 368 -28.16 -0.94 15.33
C ASN A 368 -27.89 -1.05 13.83
N HIS A 369 -27.07 -0.16 13.31
CA HIS A 369 -26.72 -0.12 11.87
C HIS A 369 -26.10 -1.40 11.31
N SER A 370 -25.68 -2.37 12.15
CA SER A 370 -25.20 -3.68 11.72
C SER A 370 -26.33 -4.65 11.41
N LEU A 371 -27.59 -4.31 11.77
CA LEU A 371 -28.78 -5.11 11.48
C LEU A 371 -29.59 -4.48 10.35
N CYS A 372 -30.26 -5.34 9.61
CA CYS A 372 -31.23 -4.96 8.59
C CYS A 372 -32.39 -5.94 8.55
N THR A 373 -33.51 -5.49 8.03
CA THR A 373 -34.69 -6.30 7.73
C THR A 373 -34.87 -6.42 6.23
N PHE A 374 -34.98 -7.65 5.72
CA PHE A 374 -35.23 -7.95 4.33
C PHE A 374 -36.73 -7.77 4.00
N GLN A 375 -37.08 -7.68 2.74
CA GLN A 375 -38.49 -7.60 2.33
C GLN A 375 -39.31 -8.83 2.75
N THR A 376 -38.67 -9.97 2.97
CA THR A 376 -39.25 -11.20 3.52
C THR A 376 -39.54 -11.11 5.03
N GLY A 377 -39.24 -10.00 5.68
CA GLY A 377 -39.33 -9.86 7.14
C GLY A 377 -38.13 -10.43 7.92
N LYS A 378 -37.19 -11.07 7.26
CA LYS A 378 -36.00 -11.66 7.89
C LYS A 378 -35.06 -10.58 8.44
N ARG A 379 -34.73 -10.64 9.72
CA ARG A 379 -33.66 -9.80 10.32
C ARG A 379 -32.29 -10.46 10.13
N TYR A 380 -31.32 -9.70 9.66
CA TYR A 380 -30.00 -10.23 9.33
C TYR A 380 -28.89 -9.20 9.57
N ASN A 381 -27.63 -9.65 9.64
CA ASN A 381 -26.48 -8.76 9.70
C ASN A 381 -26.18 -8.19 8.31
N CYS A 382 -26.13 -6.85 8.20
CA CYS A 382 -25.91 -6.15 6.93
C CYS A 382 -24.55 -6.48 6.30
N ASP A 383 -23.49 -6.48 7.12
CA ASP A 383 -22.11 -6.64 6.66
C ASP A 383 -21.89 -8.10 6.21
N LEU A 384 -22.54 -9.07 6.88
CA LEU A 384 -22.52 -10.47 6.45
C LEU A 384 -23.27 -10.68 5.13
N SER A 385 -24.46 -10.04 4.97
CA SER A 385 -25.18 -10.04 3.70
C SER A 385 -24.35 -9.44 2.57
N ALA A 386 -23.66 -8.34 2.85
CA ALA A 386 -22.75 -7.69 1.91
C ALA A 386 -21.59 -8.61 1.50
N SER A 387 -20.98 -9.32 2.45
CA SER A 387 -19.88 -10.24 2.15
C SER A 387 -20.30 -11.36 1.21
N TYR A 388 -21.55 -11.88 1.31
CA TYR A 388 -22.09 -12.86 0.36
C TYR A 388 -22.26 -12.26 -1.05
N ASN A 389 -22.79 -11.05 -1.14
CA ASN A 389 -22.96 -10.35 -2.39
C ASN A 389 -21.61 -10.03 -3.06
N ILE A 390 -20.58 -9.72 -2.27
CA ILE A 390 -19.21 -9.50 -2.76
C ILE A 390 -18.66 -10.78 -3.40
N GLY A 391 -18.77 -11.91 -2.74
CA GLY A 391 -18.33 -13.21 -3.26
C GLY A 391 -19.09 -13.62 -4.51
N ALA A 392 -20.40 -13.47 -4.48
CA ALA A 392 -21.25 -13.78 -5.63
C ALA A 392 -20.89 -12.96 -6.88
N ARG A 393 -20.68 -11.66 -6.74
CA ARG A 393 -20.28 -10.79 -7.86
C ARG A 393 -18.93 -11.17 -8.47
N TYR A 394 -18.00 -11.64 -7.64
CA TYR A 394 -16.73 -12.16 -8.15
C TYR A 394 -16.97 -13.39 -9.02
N PHE A 395 -17.68 -14.41 -8.52
CA PHE A 395 -17.92 -15.63 -9.26
C PHE A 395 -18.79 -15.39 -10.51
N ILE A 396 -19.87 -14.61 -10.43
CA ILE A 396 -20.69 -14.25 -11.60
C ILE A 396 -19.82 -13.64 -12.70
N ARG A 397 -18.94 -12.69 -12.34
CA ARG A 397 -18.03 -12.07 -13.31
C ARG A 397 -17.06 -13.07 -13.93
N GLU A 398 -16.41 -13.90 -13.10
CA GLU A 398 -15.36 -14.81 -13.58
C GLU A 398 -15.95 -16.03 -14.33
N LEU A 399 -17.15 -16.49 -13.98
CA LEU A 399 -17.83 -17.57 -14.67
C LEU A 399 -18.36 -17.13 -16.05
N LEU A 400 -18.89 -15.92 -16.16
CA LEU A 400 -19.43 -15.41 -17.44
C LEU A 400 -18.34 -14.91 -18.39
N LYS A 401 -17.15 -14.55 -17.88
CA LYS A 401 -16.07 -13.96 -18.68
C LYS A 401 -15.54 -14.85 -19.81
N PRO A 402 -15.31 -16.16 -19.61
CA PRO A 402 -14.78 -17.05 -20.65
C PRO A 402 -15.83 -17.56 -21.62
N LEU A 403 -17.15 -17.33 -21.39
CA LEU A 403 -18.22 -17.88 -22.23
C LEU A 403 -18.36 -17.12 -23.55
N PRO A 404 -18.70 -17.83 -24.63
CA PRO A 404 -19.10 -17.23 -25.89
C PRO A 404 -20.29 -16.28 -25.71
N VAL A 405 -20.40 -15.28 -26.58
CA VAL A 405 -21.46 -14.25 -26.50
C VAL A 405 -22.85 -14.85 -26.51
N THR A 406 -23.09 -15.90 -27.32
CA THR A 406 -24.37 -16.62 -27.44
C THR A 406 -24.76 -17.27 -26.10
N GLU A 407 -23.89 -18.07 -25.52
CA GLU A 407 -24.17 -18.76 -24.26
C GLU A 407 -24.35 -17.75 -23.11
N ARG A 408 -23.50 -16.71 -23.07
CA ARG A 408 -23.62 -15.65 -22.12
C ARG A 408 -24.96 -14.93 -22.23
N SER A 409 -25.41 -14.58 -23.42
CA SER A 409 -26.70 -13.92 -23.65
C SER A 409 -27.88 -14.78 -23.21
N LEU A 410 -27.82 -16.11 -23.43
CA LEU A 410 -28.83 -17.05 -22.94
C LEU A 410 -28.90 -17.07 -21.42
N LEU A 411 -27.76 -17.14 -20.73
CA LEU A 411 -27.69 -17.09 -19.25
C LEU A 411 -28.15 -15.75 -18.69
N GLU A 412 -27.80 -14.64 -19.34
CA GLU A 412 -28.26 -13.30 -18.97
C GLU A 412 -29.75 -13.10 -19.16
N ALA A 413 -30.39 -13.82 -20.13
CA ALA A 413 -31.84 -13.83 -20.32
C ALA A 413 -32.54 -14.63 -19.21
N LYS A 414 -31.98 -15.79 -18.81
CA LYS A 414 -32.53 -16.65 -17.76
C LYS A 414 -32.34 -16.07 -16.35
N VAL A 415 -31.24 -15.32 -16.10
CA VAL A 415 -30.92 -14.66 -14.82
C VAL A 415 -30.62 -13.18 -15.08
N PRO A 416 -31.62 -12.33 -15.34
CA PRO A 416 -31.45 -10.94 -15.78
C PRO A 416 -30.56 -10.07 -14.87
N PRO A 417 -30.55 -10.24 -13.52
CA PRO A 417 -29.69 -9.42 -12.65
C PRO A 417 -28.19 -9.55 -12.93
N VAL A 418 -27.71 -10.69 -13.47
CA VAL A 418 -26.28 -10.92 -13.72
C VAL A 418 -25.71 -10.05 -14.85
N LYS A 419 -26.56 -9.50 -15.72
CA LYS A 419 -26.19 -8.53 -16.75
C LYS A 419 -25.63 -7.23 -16.18
N ARG A 420 -26.07 -6.86 -14.97
CA ARG A 420 -25.68 -5.61 -14.32
C ARG A 420 -24.86 -5.87 -13.06
N ARG A 421 -23.56 -5.52 -13.07
CA ARG A 421 -22.62 -5.69 -11.93
C ARG A 421 -23.08 -5.01 -10.63
N THR A 422 -24.03 -4.07 -10.70
CA THR A 422 -24.52 -3.27 -9.57
C THR A 422 -25.76 -3.83 -8.91
N SER A 423 -26.44 -4.83 -9.52
CA SER A 423 -27.72 -5.35 -9.05
C SER A 423 -27.68 -6.82 -8.66
N CYS A 424 -26.68 -7.59 -9.12
CA CYS A 424 -26.61 -9.01 -8.79
C CYS A 424 -26.22 -9.26 -7.33
N VAL A 425 -26.83 -10.30 -6.75
CA VAL A 425 -26.68 -10.71 -5.36
C VAL A 425 -26.34 -12.21 -5.26
N TYR A 426 -26.18 -12.73 -4.05
CA TYR A 426 -25.82 -14.13 -3.82
C TYR A 426 -26.86 -15.13 -4.38
N ALA A 427 -28.16 -14.86 -4.27
CA ALA A 427 -29.19 -15.70 -4.84
C ALA A 427 -29.06 -15.85 -6.37
N ASP A 428 -28.60 -14.80 -7.07
CA ASP A 428 -28.39 -14.82 -8.51
C ASP A 428 -27.21 -15.73 -8.90
N LEU A 429 -26.16 -15.81 -8.08
CA LEU A 429 -25.06 -16.77 -8.29
C LEU A 429 -25.58 -18.21 -8.27
N ARG A 430 -26.40 -18.55 -7.28
CA ARG A 430 -26.97 -19.91 -7.18
C ARG A 430 -27.86 -20.24 -8.35
N LYS A 431 -28.71 -19.30 -8.79
CA LYS A 431 -29.53 -19.47 -10.02
C LYS A 431 -28.65 -19.64 -11.26
N LEU A 432 -27.65 -18.77 -11.42
CA LEU A 432 -26.72 -18.86 -12.53
C LEU A 432 -26.00 -20.21 -12.59
N HIS A 433 -25.53 -20.71 -11.45
CA HIS A 433 -24.87 -22.01 -11.37
C HIS A 433 -25.84 -23.14 -11.82
N SER A 434 -27.08 -23.18 -11.33
CA SER A 434 -28.07 -24.14 -11.72
C SER A 434 -28.34 -24.10 -13.22
N GLU A 435 -28.51 -22.92 -13.84
CA GLU A 435 -28.70 -22.76 -15.26
C GLU A 435 -27.49 -23.20 -16.10
N MET A 436 -26.27 -22.95 -15.61
CA MET A 436 -25.04 -23.41 -16.25
C MET A 436 -24.94 -24.97 -16.26
N GLU A 437 -25.34 -25.62 -15.19
CA GLU A 437 -25.35 -27.10 -15.15
C GLU A 437 -26.44 -27.68 -16.08
N LEU A 438 -27.63 -27.07 -16.14
CA LEU A 438 -28.67 -27.47 -17.11
C LEU A 438 -28.22 -27.32 -18.56
N LEU A 439 -27.50 -26.24 -18.89
CA LEU A 439 -26.99 -26.04 -20.27
C LEU A 439 -25.87 -27.02 -20.65
N LYS A 440 -25.16 -27.61 -19.71
CA LYS A 440 -24.15 -28.64 -19.96
C LYS A 440 -24.78 -30.03 -20.14
N ALA A 441 -25.96 -30.25 -19.54
CA ALA A 441 -26.67 -31.51 -19.60
C ALA A 441 -27.56 -31.61 -20.85
N ALA A 442 -27.85 -30.48 -21.50
CA ALA A 442 -28.58 -30.38 -22.76
C ALA A 442 -27.61 -30.38 -23.96
#